data_24100b01e9c193dd4979c24ee4c32421
#
_entry.id   24100b01e9c193dd4979c24ee4c32421
#
_cell.length_a   1.000
_cell.length_b   1.000
_cell.length_c   1.000
_cell.angle_alpha   90.00
_cell.angle_beta   90.00
_cell.angle_gamma   90.00
#
_symmetry.space_group_name_H-M   'P 1'
#
loop_
_entity.id
_entity.type
_entity.pdbx_description
1 polymer ?
#
loop_
_entity_poly.entity_id
_entity_poly.type
_entity_poly.pdbx_seq_one_letter_code
_entity_poly.pdbx_strand_id
1 'polypeptide(L)'
;MKVKNIKVYKGRAIELIEMAIELTRQGEYELAREYVNLALRYSSKLKFKIPRKYKRLICRKCHIPLIIGLTERRRIKNKVLVRTCLLCGWVRRYQLKRIDKESKG
;
A
#
# COMPACT_ATOMS: atom_id res chain seq x y z
N MET A 1 20.85 -19.08 -1.55
CA MET A 1 19.99 -18.53 -0.54
C MET A 1 18.95 -19.50 -0.06
N LYS A 2 18.86 -19.65 1.20
CA LYS A 2 17.92 -20.59 1.73
C LYS A 2 16.52 -20.05 1.82
N VAL A 3 15.63 -20.85 1.31
CA VAL A 3 14.23 -20.46 1.30
C VAL A 3 13.64 -20.49 2.68
N LYS A 4 14.17 -21.24 3.58
CA LYS A 4 13.63 -21.28 4.92
C LYS A 4 13.66 -19.96 5.65
N ASN A 5 14.37 -18.98 5.15
CA ASN A 5 14.42 -17.70 5.81
C ASN A 5 13.34 -16.75 5.31
N ILE A 6 12.41 -17.24 4.51
CA ILE A 6 11.37 -16.41 3.97
C ILE A 6 10.58 -15.69 5.05
N LYS A 7 10.30 -16.33 6.17
CA LYS A 7 9.55 -15.69 7.22
C LYS A 7 10.26 -14.47 7.75
N VAL A 8 11.58 -14.55 7.88
CA VAL A 8 12.36 -13.43 8.38
C VAL A 8 12.31 -12.27 7.39
N TYR A 9 12.47 -12.56 6.11
CA TYR A 9 12.47 -11.51 5.12
C TYR A 9 11.08 -10.92 4.90
N LYS A 10 10.04 -11.74 5.10
CA LYS A 10 8.70 -11.24 4.98
C LYS A 10 8.45 -10.25 6.11
N GLY A 11 8.92 -10.55 7.32
CA GLY A 11 8.78 -9.64 8.43
C GLY A 11 9.54 -8.35 8.19
N ARG A 12 10.72 -8.43 7.58
CA ARG A 12 11.49 -7.26 7.28
C ARG A 12 10.82 -6.41 6.22
N ALA A 13 10.21 -7.05 5.22
CA ALA A 13 9.51 -6.30 4.19
C ALA A 13 8.35 -5.52 4.81
N ILE A 14 7.62 -6.14 5.74
CA ILE A 14 6.52 -5.46 6.39
C ILE A 14 7.04 -4.29 7.22
N GLU A 15 8.15 -4.47 7.91
CA GLU A 15 8.74 -3.39 8.69
C GLU A 15 9.15 -2.24 7.79
N LEU A 16 9.70 -2.55 6.63
CA LEU A 16 10.11 -1.51 5.69
C LEU A 16 8.90 -0.70 5.24
N ILE A 17 7.78 -1.38 4.99
CA ILE A 17 6.59 -0.68 4.58
C ILE A 17 6.07 0.21 5.71
N GLU A 18 6.09 -0.29 6.94
CA GLU A 18 5.64 0.51 8.06
C GLU A 18 6.52 1.73 8.27
N MET A 19 7.82 1.57 8.09
CA MET A 19 8.74 2.68 8.20
C MET A 19 8.51 3.67 7.07
N ALA A 20 8.18 3.16 5.88
CA ALA A 20 7.89 4.03 4.75
C ALA A 20 6.64 4.87 5.03
N ILE A 21 5.64 4.29 5.69
CA ILE A 21 4.44 5.04 6.03
C ILE A 21 4.80 6.20 6.96
N GLU A 22 5.66 5.92 7.94
CA GLU A 22 6.06 6.96 8.87
C GLU A 22 6.87 8.04 8.17
N LEU A 23 7.76 7.64 7.26
CA LEU A 23 8.54 8.61 6.50
C LEU A 23 7.63 9.48 5.64
N THR A 24 6.58 8.88 5.11
CA THR A 24 5.64 9.64 4.30
C THR A 24 4.94 10.70 5.15
N ARG A 25 4.61 10.37 6.39
CA ARG A 25 3.97 11.34 7.28
C ARG A 25 4.90 12.50 7.57
N GLN A 26 6.21 12.24 7.55
CA GLN A 26 7.19 13.28 7.81
C GLN A 26 7.56 14.07 6.56
N GLY A 27 6.97 13.72 5.42
CA GLY A 27 7.26 14.42 4.19
C GLY A 27 8.45 13.89 3.42
N GLU A 28 9.05 12.78 3.88
CA GLU A 28 10.20 12.20 3.21
C GLU A 28 9.74 11.23 2.14
N TYR A 29 9.12 11.76 1.10
CA TYR A 29 8.49 10.93 0.08
C TYR A 29 9.45 10.06 -0.72
N GLU A 30 10.56 10.59 -1.12
CA GLU A 30 11.49 9.82 -1.90
C GLU A 30 12.09 8.66 -1.12
N LEU A 31 12.46 8.93 0.13
CA LEU A 31 13.01 7.89 0.96
C LEU A 31 11.95 6.83 1.23
N ALA A 32 10.70 7.25 1.42
CA ALA A 32 9.61 6.31 1.65
C ALA A 32 9.46 5.39 0.44
N ARG A 33 9.56 5.92 -0.77
CA ARG A 33 9.45 5.12 -1.97
C ARG A 33 10.57 4.10 -2.06
N GLU A 34 11.77 4.49 -1.65
CA GLU A 34 12.90 3.58 -1.71
C GLU A 34 12.69 2.42 -0.74
N TYR A 35 12.12 2.68 0.43
CA TYR A 35 11.85 1.62 1.38
C TYR A 35 10.79 0.67 0.83
N VAL A 36 9.75 1.21 0.20
CA VAL A 36 8.71 0.38 -0.39
C VAL A 36 9.30 -0.46 -1.53
N ASN A 37 10.13 0.14 -2.36
CA ASN A 37 10.74 -0.57 -3.46
C ASN A 37 11.64 -1.70 -2.95
N LEU A 38 12.33 -1.48 -1.85
CA LEU A 38 13.15 -2.52 -1.28
C LEU A 38 12.29 -3.68 -0.78
N ALA A 39 11.16 -3.36 -0.13
CA ALA A 39 10.26 -4.39 0.34
C ALA A 39 9.69 -5.20 -0.83
N LEU A 40 9.34 -4.52 -1.91
CA LEU A 40 8.80 -5.20 -3.08
C LEU A 40 9.87 -6.08 -3.74
N ARG A 41 11.11 -5.65 -3.67
CA ARG A 41 12.19 -6.40 -4.23
C ARG A 41 12.41 -7.69 -3.45
N TYR A 42 12.31 -7.63 -2.13
CA TYR A 42 12.41 -8.82 -1.32
C TYR A 42 11.28 -9.79 -1.68
N SER A 43 10.07 -9.25 -1.80
CA SER A 43 8.91 -10.07 -2.13
C SER A 43 9.11 -10.79 -3.46
N SER A 44 9.58 -10.06 -4.45
CA SER A 44 9.78 -10.62 -5.77
C SER A 44 10.90 -11.64 -5.79
N LYS A 45 12.01 -11.32 -5.17
CA LYS A 45 13.15 -12.19 -5.18
C LYS A 45 12.96 -13.49 -4.41
N LEU A 46 12.32 -13.41 -3.27
CA LEU A 46 12.10 -14.58 -2.45
C LEU A 46 10.73 -15.21 -2.64
N LYS A 47 9.96 -14.63 -3.55
CA LYS A 47 8.65 -15.17 -3.93
C LYS A 47 7.68 -15.38 -2.80
N PHE A 48 7.53 -14.38 -1.94
CA PHE A 48 6.50 -14.42 -0.93
C PHE A 48 5.54 -13.28 -1.21
N LYS A 49 4.35 -13.34 -0.64
CA LYS A 49 3.35 -12.32 -0.87
C LYS A 49 3.28 -11.36 0.28
N ILE A 50 3.23 -10.09 -0.04
CA ILE A 50 3.04 -9.07 0.96
C ILE A 50 1.56 -9.07 1.30
N PRO A 51 1.18 -9.03 2.59
CA PRO A 51 -0.22 -9.07 2.98
C PRO A 51 -1.02 -7.99 2.26
N ARG A 52 -2.24 -8.35 1.87
CA ARG A 52 -3.08 -7.44 1.12
C ARG A 52 -3.29 -6.09 1.78
N LYS A 53 -3.42 -6.06 3.09
CA LYS A 53 -3.63 -4.79 3.77
C LYS A 53 -2.47 -3.83 3.57
N TYR A 54 -1.25 -4.33 3.46
CA TYR A 54 -0.12 -3.47 3.21
C TYR A 54 -0.04 -3.10 1.73
N LYS A 55 -0.41 -4.02 0.86
CA LYS A 55 -0.39 -3.72 -0.55
C LYS A 55 -1.36 -2.61 -0.90
N ARG A 56 -2.50 -2.57 -0.21
CA ARG A 56 -3.48 -1.54 -0.47
C ARG A 56 -3.06 -0.17 0.01
N LEU A 57 -2.06 -0.12 0.88
CA LEU A 57 -1.56 1.15 1.37
C LEU A 57 -0.50 1.77 0.47
N ILE A 58 -0.17 1.10 -0.63
CA ILE A 58 0.87 1.56 -1.53
C ILE A 58 0.31 1.83 -2.91
N CYS A 59 0.70 2.95 -3.49
CA CYS A 59 0.30 3.29 -4.84
C CYS A 59 0.95 2.31 -5.81
N ARG A 60 0.19 1.72 -6.70
CA ARG A 60 0.76 0.77 -7.62
C ARG A 60 1.65 1.40 -8.68
N LYS A 61 1.46 2.67 -8.92
CA LYS A 61 2.23 3.33 -9.95
C LYS A 61 3.52 3.95 -9.45
N CYS A 62 3.45 4.76 -8.40
CA CYS A 62 4.65 5.43 -7.92
C CYS A 62 5.19 4.89 -6.61
N HIS A 63 4.51 3.90 -6.04
CA HIS A 63 4.96 3.21 -4.84
C HIS A 63 5.05 4.06 -3.59
N ILE A 64 4.34 5.17 -3.52
CA ILE A 64 4.34 5.97 -2.32
C ILE A 64 3.27 5.40 -1.39
N PRO A 65 3.51 5.36 -0.08
CA PRO A 65 2.45 4.96 0.84
C PRO A 65 1.30 5.95 0.76
N LEU A 66 0.08 5.45 0.70
CA LEU A 66 -1.09 6.27 0.52
C LEU A 66 -1.72 6.61 1.87
N ILE A 67 -1.62 7.86 2.27
CA ILE A 67 -2.17 8.33 3.53
C ILE A 67 -3.24 9.35 3.21
N ILE A 68 -4.45 9.10 3.67
CA ILE A 68 -5.59 9.95 3.38
C ILE A 68 -5.32 11.38 3.83
N GLY A 69 -5.53 12.31 2.93
CA GLY A 69 -5.31 13.71 3.23
C GLY A 69 -3.89 14.19 3.00
N LEU A 70 -2.96 13.28 2.79
CA LEU A 70 -1.58 13.66 2.58
C LEU A 70 -1.11 13.22 1.19
N THR A 71 -1.19 11.94 0.89
CA THR A 71 -0.79 11.42 -0.41
C THR A 71 -1.95 10.74 -1.12
N GLU A 72 -3.10 10.64 -0.47
CA GLU A 72 -4.24 9.99 -1.06
C GLU A 72 -5.48 10.83 -0.84
N ARG A 73 -6.37 10.85 -1.83
CA ARG A 73 -7.62 11.53 -1.73
C ARG A 73 -8.69 10.49 -1.95
N ARG A 74 -9.68 10.44 -1.07
CA ARG A 74 -10.78 9.51 -1.21
C ARG A 74 -12.08 10.24 -1.40
N ARG A 75 -12.91 9.72 -2.30
CA ARG A 75 -14.20 10.29 -2.57
C ARG A 75 -15.18 9.17 -2.80
N ILE A 76 -16.43 9.34 -2.38
CA ILE A 76 -17.45 8.36 -2.62
C ILE A 76 -18.49 9.01 -3.51
N LYS A 77 -18.80 8.36 -4.61
CA LYS A 77 -19.77 8.87 -5.53
C LYS A 77 -20.54 7.71 -6.12
N ASN A 78 -21.87 7.74 -6.02
CA ASN A 78 -22.71 6.68 -6.54
C ASN A 78 -22.25 5.30 -6.05
N LYS A 79 -21.99 5.20 -4.74
CA LYS A 79 -21.59 3.95 -4.13
C LYS A 79 -20.28 3.38 -4.70
N VAL A 80 -19.43 4.25 -5.18
CA VAL A 80 -18.12 3.84 -5.65
C VAL A 80 -17.10 4.65 -4.87
N LEU A 81 -16.15 3.96 -4.24
CA LEU A 81 -15.08 4.64 -3.54
C LEU A 81 -13.97 4.89 -4.54
N VAL A 82 -13.60 6.15 -4.72
CA VAL A 82 -12.53 6.51 -5.65
C VAL A 82 -11.32 6.96 -4.85
N ARG A 83 -10.21 6.28 -5.03
CA ARG A 83 -8.96 6.61 -4.35
C ARG A 83 -8.00 7.17 -5.39
N THR A 84 -7.43 8.32 -5.12
CA THR A 84 -6.52 8.97 -6.04
C THR A 84 -5.20 9.25 -5.36
N CYS A 85 -4.10 8.87 -6.01
CA CYS A 85 -2.78 9.20 -5.51
C CYS A 85 -2.51 10.65 -5.88
N LEU A 86 -2.25 11.48 -4.90
CA LEU A 86 -2.06 12.91 -5.17
C LEU A 86 -0.71 13.22 -5.80
N LEU A 87 0.23 12.28 -5.75
CA LEU A 87 1.55 12.52 -6.30
C LEU A 87 1.70 12.12 -7.77
N CYS A 88 1.01 11.07 -8.18
CA CYS A 88 1.13 10.63 -9.58
C CYS A 88 -0.20 10.56 -10.33
N GLY A 89 -1.30 10.77 -9.62
CA GLY A 89 -2.60 10.77 -10.30
C GLY A 89 -3.24 9.41 -10.50
N TRP A 90 -2.63 8.35 -9.98
CA TRP A 90 -3.19 7.02 -10.14
C TRP A 90 -4.52 6.92 -9.42
N VAL A 91 -5.51 6.31 -10.06
CA VAL A 91 -6.86 6.22 -9.52
C VAL A 91 -7.30 4.78 -9.42
N ARG A 92 -7.98 4.45 -8.33
CA ARG A 92 -8.51 3.12 -8.14
C ARG A 92 -9.92 3.23 -7.62
N ARG A 93 -10.83 2.41 -8.15
CA ARG A 93 -12.24 2.44 -7.75
C ARG A 93 -12.66 1.14 -7.13
N TYR A 94 -13.51 1.21 -6.09
CA TYR A 94 -14.05 0.05 -5.44
C TYR A 94 -15.56 0.17 -5.37
N GLN A 95 -16.27 -0.91 -5.66
CA GLN A 95 -17.70 -0.91 -5.55
C GLN A 95 -18.09 -1.09 -4.11
N LEU A 96 -18.98 -0.26 -3.61
CA LEU A 96 -19.41 -0.32 -2.22
C LEU A 96 -20.77 -0.95 -1.97
N LYS A 97 -21.57 -1.11 -2.99
CA LYS A 97 -22.88 -1.64 -2.78
C LYS A 97 -22.94 -2.97 -2.07
N ARG A 98 -21.97 -3.85 -2.30
CA ARG A 98 -22.00 -5.09 -1.64
C ARG A 98 -21.85 -4.93 -0.19
N ILE A 99 -21.10 -4.00 0.24
CA ILE A 99 -20.86 -3.75 1.62
C ILE A 99 -22.11 -3.36 2.31
N ASP A 100 -22.96 -2.64 1.67
CA ASP A 100 -24.20 -2.23 2.25
C ASP A 100 -25.04 -3.42 2.64
N LYS A 101 -25.11 -4.40 1.82
CA LYS A 101 -25.93 -5.52 2.11
C LYS A 101 -25.35 -6.24 3.25
N GLU A 102 -24.11 -6.42 3.26
CA GLU A 102 -23.50 -7.12 4.31
C GLU A 102 -23.63 -6.40 5.56
N SER A 103 -23.50 -5.16 5.53
CA SER A 103 -23.50 -4.42 6.74
C SER A 103 -24.75 -4.65 7.49
N LYS A 104 -25.75 -4.94 6.81
CA LYS A 104 -26.94 -5.12 7.48
C LYS A 104 -26.80 -6.43 8.03
N GLY A 105 -26.04 -7.13 7.45
CA GLY A 105 -25.94 -8.49 7.92
C GLY A 105 -25.09 -8.48 9.09
#